data_508baf601f1595c39903baa6de7288ed
#
_entry.id   508baf601f1595c39903baa6de7288ed
#
_cell.length_a   1.000
_cell.length_b   1.000
_cell.length_c   1.000
_cell.angle_alpha   90.00
_cell.angle_beta   90.00
_cell.angle_gamma   90.00
#
_symmetry.space_group_name_H-M   'P 1'
#
loop_
_entity.id
_entity.type
_entity.pdbx_description
1 polymer ?
#
loop_
_entity_poly.entity_id
_entity_poly.type
_entity_poly.pdbx_seq_one_letter_code
_entity_poly.pdbx_strand_id
1 'polypeptide(L)'
;VDISIPEQVDKYLMQFKKIDFLINVVGINYTKKIEEIELSEWEEVIKTNLTSIFYVTKQCISKMDQGSRIVNVSSIAGRNRSLVSGVHYTSSKSGLIGFTRQLAFELGPKDINVNCVCPSQTLTQMLEESMTKEEQKKLSDDIPLKRLATVDDQVGPIIFLCSELSNYLTGAVIDVNGGQI
;
A
#
# COMPACT_ATOMS: atom_id res chain seq x y z
N VAL A 1 -11.48 9.53 10.07
CA VAL A 1 -11.43 10.35 8.84
C VAL A 1 -11.53 9.40 7.66
N ASP A 2 -12.49 9.65 6.78
CA ASP A 2 -12.57 8.94 5.50
C ASP A 2 -11.68 9.67 4.49
N ILE A 3 -10.60 9.00 4.07
CA ILE A 3 -9.63 9.59 3.14
C ILE A 3 -10.15 9.70 1.70
N SER A 4 -11.28 9.09 1.38
CA SER A 4 -11.95 9.22 0.08
C SER A 4 -12.76 10.52 -0.05
N ILE A 5 -12.85 11.30 1.04
CA ILE A 5 -13.56 12.59 1.14
C ILE A 5 -12.55 13.71 1.38
N PRO A 6 -12.20 14.51 0.34
CA PRO A 6 -11.18 15.55 0.41
C PRO A 6 -11.33 16.52 1.58
N GLU A 7 -12.56 16.98 1.86
CA GLU A 7 -12.84 17.95 2.91
C GLU A 7 -12.52 17.42 4.31
N GLN A 8 -12.71 16.10 4.53
CA GLN A 8 -12.33 15.45 5.79
C GLN A 8 -10.82 15.38 5.94
N VAL A 9 -10.11 15.06 4.85
CA VAL A 9 -8.64 15.03 4.81
C VAL A 9 -8.07 16.40 5.13
N ASP A 10 -8.53 17.44 4.43
CA ASP A 10 -8.05 18.82 4.63
C ASP A 10 -8.25 19.27 6.07
N LYS A 11 -9.46 19.09 6.61
CA LYS A 11 -9.78 19.45 8.00
C LYS A 11 -8.89 18.69 8.99
N TYR A 12 -8.64 17.41 8.77
CA TYR A 12 -7.79 16.59 9.64
C TYR A 12 -6.34 17.05 9.59
N LEU A 13 -5.82 17.34 8.39
CA LEU A 13 -4.42 17.74 8.22
C LEU A 13 -4.10 19.14 8.72
N MET A 14 -5.10 20.02 8.94
CA MET A 14 -4.91 21.36 9.52
C MET A 14 -4.25 21.31 10.92
N GLN A 15 -4.46 20.26 11.70
CA GLN A 15 -3.88 20.13 13.04
C GLN A 15 -2.36 19.87 13.06
N PHE A 16 -1.78 19.42 11.95
CA PHE A 16 -0.35 19.13 11.84
C PHE A 16 0.40 20.32 11.24
N LYS A 17 1.43 20.77 11.93
CA LYS A 17 2.35 21.80 11.42
C LYS A 17 3.45 21.17 10.56
N LYS A 18 3.87 19.97 10.92
CA LYS A 18 4.94 19.21 10.26
C LYS A 18 4.57 17.71 10.19
N ILE A 19 5.00 17.05 9.13
CA ILE A 19 4.85 15.61 8.93
C ILE A 19 6.22 15.05 8.54
N ASP A 20 6.80 14.21 9.37
CA ASP A 20 8.08 13.57 9.08
C ASP A 20 7.90 12.24 8.34
N PHE A 21 6.80 11.52 8.63
CA PHE A 21 6.49 10.23 8.02
C PHE A 21 5.04 10.19 7.54
N LEU A 22 4.84 9.77 6.29
CA LEU A 22 3.53 9.43 5.75
C LEU A 22 3.53 7.96 5.35
N ILE A 23 2.68 7.16 5.99
CA ILE A 23 2.55 5.73 5.70
C ILE A 23 1.14 5.46 5.19
N ASN A 24 1.02 5.17 3.90
CA ASN A 24 -0.25 4.88 3.24
C ASN A 24 -0.53 3.38 3.25
N VAL A 25 -1.39 2.90 4.16
CA VAL A 25 -1.74 1.47 4.35
C VAL A 25 -3.17 1.14 3.90
N VAL A 26 -3.88 2.12 3.36
CA VAL A 26 -5.29 1.97 3.01
C VAL A 26 -5.51 1.08 1.80
N GLY A 27 -6.60 0.31 1.83
CA GLY A 27 -7.06 -0.45 0.68
C GLY A 27 -8.29 -1.29 0.98
N ILE A 28 -9.15 -1.41 -0.02
CA ILE A 28 -10.27 -2.34 -0.09
C ILE A 28 -10.04 -3.34 -1.22
N ASN A 29 -10.56 -4.54 -1.09
CA ASN A 29 -10.46 -5.61 -2.09
C ASN A 29 -11.78 -6.35 -2.22
N TYR A 30 -12.12 -6.69 -3.45
CA TYR A 30 -13.20 -7.60 -3.78
C TYR A 30 -12.66 -8.72 -4.66
N THR A 31 -13.12 -9.96 -4.37
CA THR A 31 -12.73 -11.16 -5.13
C THR A 31 -13.81 -11.46 -6.16
N LYS A 32 -13.66 -10.84 -7.33
CA LYS A 32 -14.59 -11.01 -8.46
C LYS A 32 -13.85 -11.16 -9.78
N LYS A 33 -14.45 -11.87 -10.72
CA LYS A 33 -13.99 -11.92 -12.11
C LYS A 33 -14.43 -10.65 -12.84
N ILE A 34 -13.76 -10.33 -13.94
CA ILE A 34 -14.00 -9.09 -14.69
C ILE A 34 -15.44 -8.91 -15.14
N GLU A 35 -16.11 -10.00 -15.52
CA GLU A 35 -17.51 -9.99 -15.97
C GLU A 35 -18.51 -9.69 -14.85
N GLU A 36 -18.10 -9.80 -13.59
CA GLU A 36 -18.94 -9.60 -12.39
C GLU A 36 -18.70 -8.23 -11.75
N ILE A 37 -17.70 -7.47 -12.24
CA ILE A 37 -17.33 -6.18 -11.67
C ILE A 37 -18.19 -5.08 -12.30
N GLU A 38 -19.01 -4.44 -11.48
CA GLU A 38 -19.74 -3.25 -11.89
C GLU A 38 -18.81 -2.02 -11.96
N LEU A 39 -19.12 -1.06 -12.84
CA LEU A 39 -18.31 0.16 -12.99
C LEU A 39 -18.19 0.92 -11.65
N SER A 40 -19.25 0.98 -10.86
CA SER A 40 -19.26 1.62 -9.55
C SER A 40 -18.28 0.97 -8.56
N GLU A 41 -18.15 -0.36 -8.59
CA GLU A 41 -17.21 -1.10 -7.74
C GLU A 41 -15.77 -0.85 -8.21
N TRP A 42 -15.53 -0.83 -9.52
CA TRP A 42 -14.23 -0.42 -10.09
C TRP A 42 -13.85 0.98 -9.61
N GLU A 43 -14.75 1.95 -9.74
CA GLU A 43 -14.53 3.35 -9.34
C GLU A 43 -14.26 3.46 -7.83
N GLU A 44 -14.99 2.73 -6.99
CA GLU A 44 -14.78 2.71 -5.55
C GLU A 44 -13.39 2.21 -5.17
N VAL A 45 -12.95 1.09 -5.78
CA VAL A 45 -11.62 0.52 -5.50
C VAL A 45 -10.52 1.44 -5.97
N ILE A 46 -10.61 2.01 -7.17
CA ILE A 46 -9.61 2.98 -7.68
C ILE A 46 -9.62 4.25 -6.82
N LYS A 47 -10.79 4.76 -6.45
CA LYS A 47 -10.93 5.93 -5.59
C LYS A 47 -10.25 5.71 -4.25
N THR A 48 -10.55 4.58 -3.59
CA THR A 48 -10.02 4.29 -2.25
C THR A 48 -8.54 3.94 -2.26
N ASN A 49 -8.10 3.07 -3.18
CA ASN A 49 -6.74 2.50 -3.14
C ASN A 49 -5.68 3.36 -3.83
N LEU A 50 -6.08 4.29 -4.69
CA LEU A 50 -5.14 5.09 -5.48
C LEU A 50 -5.43 6.59 -5.43
N THR A 51 -6.64 7.02 -5.79
CA THR A 51 -6.98 8.45 -5.86
C THR A 51 -6.89 9.13 -4.50
N SER A 52 -7.40 8.47 -3.44
CA SER A 52 -7.34 9.02 -2.08
C SER A 52 -5.90 9.12 -1.57
N ILE A 53 -5.06 8.12 -1.86
CA ILE A 53 -3.63 8.13 -1.49
C ILE A 53 -2.91 9.28 -2.20
N PHE A 54 -3.18 9.49 -3.50
CA PHE A 54 -2.67 10.66 -4.22
C PHE A 54 -3.09 11.96 -3.50
N TYR A 55 -4.37 12.10 -3.14
CA TYR A 55 -4.86 13.33 -2.53
C TYR A 55 -4.22 13.59 -1.16
N VAL A 56 -4.23 12.59 -0.27
CA VAL A 56 -3.58 12.69 1.06
C VAL A 56 -2.11 13.03 0.92
N THR A 57 -1.39 12.35 0.03
CA THR A 57 0.04 12.60 -0.20
C THR A 57 0.29 14.02 -0.68
N LYS A 58 -0.50 14.51 -1.65
CA LYS A 58 -0.42 15.88 -2.17
C LYS A 58 -0.58 16.92 -1.05
N GLN A 59 -1.52 16.73 -0.15
CA GLN A 59 -1.74 17.64 0.97
C GLN A 59 -0.62 17.56 2.02
N CYS A 60 -0.07 16.37 2.26
CA CYS A 60 1.01 16.17 3.22
C CYS A 60 2.34 16.78 2.77
N ILE A 61 2.67 16.75 1.47
CA ILE A 61 3.95 17.25 0.93
C ILE A 61 4.25 18.69 1.34
N SER A 62 3.22 19.56 1.43
CA SER A 62 3.39 20.94 1.85
C SER A 62 3.82 21.11 3.31
N LYS A 63 3.78 20.04 4.10
CA LYS A 63 4.12 19.96 5.52
C LYS A 63 5.34 19.06 5.78
N MET A 64 5.98 18.57 4.72
CA MET A 64 7.13 17.68 4.78
C MET A 64 8.41 18.46 4.47
N ASP A 65 9.39 18.34 5.35
CA ASP A 65 10.72 18.93 5.19
C ASP A 65 11.72 17.90 4.64
N GLN A 66 12.94 18.37 4.36
CA GLN A 66 14.09 17.53 4.07
C GLN A 66 14.25 16.42 5.12
N GLY A 67 14.55 15.22 4.68
CA GLY A 67 14.66 14.03 5.54
C GLY A 67 13.33 13.32 5.79
N SER A 68 12.19 13.85 5.31
CA SER A 68 10.90 13.16 5.46
C SER A 68 10.80 11.89 4.61
N ARG A 69 9.89 10.97 4.99
CA ARG A 69 9.73 9.67 4.34
C ARG A 69 8.26 9.42 4.00
N ILE A 70 8.03 8.87 2.81
CA ILE A 70 6.72 8.37 2.37
C ILE A 70 6.86 6.88 2.10
N VAL A 71 6.01 6.06 2.73
CA VAL A 71 5.94 4.61 2.49
C VAL A 71 4.54 4.24 2.03
N ASN A 72 4.43 3.74 0.81
CA ASN A 72 3.18 3.24 0.27
C ASN A 72 3.10 1.73 0.43
N VAL A 73 1.96 1.22 0.91
CA VAL A 73 1.71 -0.22 1.01
C VAL A 73 0.86 -0.66 -0.17
N SER A 74 1.55 -1.26 -1.14
CA SER A 74 0.92 -1.88 -2.30
C SER A 74 0.50 -3.32 -2.00
N SER A 75 0.87 -4.26 -2.83
CA SER A 75 0.57 -5.69 -2.69
C SER A 75 1.41 -6.50 -3.68
N ILE A 76 1.59 -7.78 -3.40
CA ILE A 76 2.04 -8.76 -4.39
C ILE A 76 1.17 -8.72 -5.66
N ALA A 77 -0.13 -8.43 -5.53
CA ALA A 77 -1.04 -8.23 -6.66
C ALA A 77 -0.62 -7.08 -7.58
N GLY A 78 0.00 -6.03 -7.04
CA GLY A 78 0.55 -4.92 -7.82
C GLY A 78 1.86 -5.25 -8.54
N ARG A 79 2.56 -6.30 -8.12
CA ARG A 79 3.82 -6.78 -8.71
C ARG A 79 3.59 -7.80 -9.81
N ASN A 80 2.55 -8.62 -9.63
CA ASN A 80 2.21 -9.73 -10.51
C ASN A 80 0.68 -9.87 -10.57
N ARG A 81 0.18 -11.04 -10.86
CA ARG A 81 -1.24 -11.38 -10.77
C ARG A 81 -1.62 -11.73 -9.33
N SER A 82 -2.91 -11.66 -9.03
CA SER A 82 -3.48 -12.17 -7.78
C SER A 82 -4.35 -13.41 -8.04
N LEU A 83 -4.36 -14.32 -7.07
CA LEU A 83 -5.27 -15.48 -7.05
C LEU A 83 -6.56 -15.18 -6.27
N VAL A 84 -6.54 -14.13 -5.45
CA VAL A 84 -7.59 -13.80 -4.47
C VAL A 84 -8.08 -12.36 -4.57
N SER A 85 -7.84 -11.70 -5.70
CA SER A 85 -8.26 -10.31 -5.89
C SER A 85 -8.73 -10.09 -7.32
N GLY A 86 -9.70 -9.19 -7.51
CA GLY A 86 -10.17 -8.78 -8.82
C GLY A 86 -9.20 -7.85 -9.56
N VAL A 87 -9.48 -7.62 -10.84
CA VAL A 87 -8.64 -6.78 -11.73
C VAL A 87 -8.57 -5.32 -11.24
N HIS A 88 -9.62 -4.78 -10.65
CA HIS A 88 -9.65 -3.42 -10.09
C HIS A 88 -8.62 -3.25 -8.95
N TYR A 89 -8.54 -4.22 -8.03
CA TYR A 89 -7.55 -4.20 -6.95
C TYR A 89 -6.13 -4.27 -7.50
N THR A 90 -5.88 -5.26 -8.37
CA THR A 90 -4.57 -5.44 -9.03
C THR A 90 -4.15 -4.17 -9.77
N SER A 91 -5.05 -3.55 -10.52
CA SER A 91 -4.81 -2.29 -11.24
C SER A 91 -4.48 -1.15 -10.28
N SER A 92 -5.25 -1.00 -9.19
CA SER A 92 -5.01 0.05 -8.18
C SER A 92 -3.64 -0.09 -7.50
N LYS A 93 -3.25 -1.31 -7.13
CA LYS A 93 -1.98 -1.59 -6.45
C LYS A 93 -0.79 -1.51 -7.41
N SER A 94 -0.94 -1.85 -8.69
CA SER A 94 0.06 -1.59 -9.73
C SER A 94 0.22 -0.09 -9.98
N GLY A 95 -0.89 0.66 -10.03
CA GLY A 95 -0.88 2.12 -10.13
C GLY A 95 -0.13 2.78 -8.97
N LEU A 96 -0.28 2.26 -7.75
CA LEU A 96 0.42 2.77 -6.57
C LEU A 96 1.94 2.56 -6.65
N ILE A 97 2.42 1.49 -7.28
CA ILE A 97 3.84 1.28 -7.56
C ILE A 97 4.35 2.32 -8.55
N GLY A 98 3.62 2.57 -9.65
CA GLY A 98 3.95 3.62 -10.61
C GLY A 98 3.96 5.00 -9.97
N PHE A 99 2.96 5.32 -9.16
CA PHE A 99 2.87 6.56 -8.38
C PHE A 99 4.09 6.73 -7.46
N THR A 100 4.49 5.68 -6.74
CA THR A 100 5.67 5.70 -5.86
C THR A 100 6.94 6.07 -6.61
N ARG A 101 7.19 5.42 -7.75
CA ARG A 101 8.39 5.66 -8.56
C ARG A 101 8.46 7.08 -9.12
N GLN A 102 7.35 7.57 -9.67
CA GLN A 102 7.28 8.93 -10.20
C GLN A 102 7.45 9.96 -9.09
N LEU A 103 6.76 9.78 -7.97
CA LEU A 103 6.83 10.69 -6.83
C LEU A 103 8.25 10.73 -6.20
N ALA A 104 8.94 9.59 -6.16
CA ALA A 104 10.32 9.51 -5.71
C ALA A 104 11.26 10.37 -6.57
N PHE A 105 11.06 10.34 -7.88
CA PHE A 105 11.83 11.19 -8.82
C PHE A 105 11.53 12.68 -8.58
N GLU A 106 10.27 13.05 -8.39
CA GLU A 106 9.85 14.45 -8.21
C GLU A 106 10.30 15.04 -6.86
N LEU A 107 10.31 14.21 -5.79
CA LEU A 107 10.63 14.65 -4.44
C LEU A 107 12.09 14.41 -4.04
N GLY A 108 12.85 13.65 -4.81
CA GLY A 108 14.28 13.42 -4.58
C GLY A 108 15.10 14.72 -4.43
N PRO A 109 14.92 15.76 -5.29
CA PRO A 109 15.60 17.04 -5.13
C PRO A 109 15.28 17.79 -3.82
N LYS A 110 14.20 17.40 -3.11
CA LYS A 110 13.81 17.93 -1.80
C LYS A 110 14.30 17.07 -0.64
N ASP A 111 15.07 16.02 -0.94
CA ASP A 111 15.51 15.01 0.03
C ASP A 111 14.34 14.37 0.80
N ILE A 112 13.24 14.10 0.10
CA ILE A 112 12.10 13.34 0.60
C ILE A 112 12.11 11.97 -0.09
N ASN A 113 12.30 10.89 0.68
CA ASN A 113 12.33 9.55 0.13
C ASN A 113 10.93 8.98 0.02
N VAL A 114 10.65 8.33 -1.09
CA VAL A 114 9.34 7.69 -1.36
C VAL A 114 9.56 6.25 -1.77
N ASN A 115 9.07 5.31 -0.98
CA ASN A 115 9.25 3.89 -1.23
C ASN A 115 7.94 3.12 -1.10
N CYS A 116 7.94 1.87 -1.55
CA CYS A 116 6.78 1.00 -1.53
C CYS A 116 7.14 -0.36 -0.94
N VAL A 117 6.24 -0.93 -0.14
CA VAL A 117 6.28 -2.34 0.25
C VAL A 117 5.13 -3.09 -0.41
N CYS A 118 5.38 -4.35 -0.78
CA CYS A 118 4.43 -5.23 -1.43
C CYS A 118 4.23 -6.50 -0.59
N PRO A 119 3.28 -6.48 0.36
CA PRO A 119 2.90 -7.64 1.14
C PRO A 119 2.30 -8.76 0.28
N SER A 120 2.49 -10.00 0.72
CA SER A 120 1.62 -11.13 0.35
C SER A 120 0.44 -11.25 1.33
N GLN A 121 -0.18 -12.43 1.36
CA GLN A 121 -1.27 -12.72 2.27
C GLN A 121 -0.79 -12.60 3.72
N THR A 122 -1.34 -11.61 4.40
CA THR A 122 -1.02 -11.29 5.79
C THR A 122 -2.22 -11.63 6.68
N LEU A 123 -1.97 -12.32 7.78
CA LEU A 123 -2.98 -12.62 8.78
C LEU A 123 -3.49 -11.31 9.40
N THR A 124 -4.64 -10.89 8.96
CA THR A 124 -5.40 -9.75 9.47
C THR A 124 -6.80 -10.23 9.83
N GLN A 125 -7.52 -9.47 10.64
CA GLN A 125 -8.90 -9.77 10.95
C GLN A 125 -9.74 -9.98 9.68
N MET A 126 -9.55 -9.13 8.66
CA MET A 126 -10.24 -9.25 7.36
C MET A 126 -9.99 -10.62 6.70
N LEU A 127 -8.74 -11.11 6.71
CA LEU A 127 -8.41 -12.40 6.11
C LEU A 127 -8.96 -13.57 6.96
N GLU A 128 -8.88 -13.46 8.28
CA GLU A 128 -9.42 -14.48 9.19
C GLU A 128 -10.94 -14.62 9.08
N GLU A 129 -11.65 -13.52 8.86
CA GLU A 129 -13.11 -13.52 8.66
C GLU A 129 -13.53 -13.98 7.25
N SER A 130 -12.67 -13.81 6.24
CA SER A 130 -12.98 -14.13 4.85
C SER A 130 -12.60 -15.55 4.41
N MET A 131 -11.80 -16.28 5.20
CA MET A 131 -11.22 -17.58 4.81
C MET A 131 -11.22 -18.58 5.96
N THR A 132 -11.59 -19.82 5.65
CA THR A 132 -11.46 -20.96 6.57
C THR A 132 -9.98 -21.29 6.86
N LYS A 133 -9.72 -22.00 7.96
CA LYS A 133 -8.37 -22.45 8.32
C LYS A 133 -7.76 -23.38 7.24
N GLU A 134 -8.57 -24.15 6.53
CA GLU A 134 -8.14 -25.03 5.45
C GLU A 134 -7.69 -24.22 4.24
N GLU A 135 -8.43 -23.16 3.87
CA GLU A 135 -8.06 -22.25 2.79
C GLU A 135 -6.80 -21.47 3.13
N GLN A 136 -6.68 -20.98 4.38
CA GLN A 136 -5.46 -20.32 4.87
C GLN A 136 -4.25 -21.25 4.78
N LYS A 137 -4.42 -22.53 5.17
CA LYS A 137 -3.36 -23.53 5.06
C LYS A 137 -2.96 -23.76 3.62
N LYS A 138 -3.91 -23.93 2.72
CA LYS A 138 -3.66 -24.11 1.29
C LYS A 138 -2.87 -22.93 0.70
N LEU A 139 -3.23 -21.69 1.05
CA LEU A 139 -2.46 -20.50 0.64
C LEU A 139 -1.05 -20.52 1.21
N SER A 140 -0.87 -20.92 2.47
CA SER A 140 0.46 -20.97 3.10
C SER A 140 1.37 -22.04 2.45
N ASP A 141 0.80 -23.11 1.93
CA ASP A 141 1.57 -24.18 1.28
C ASP A 141 2.20 -23.72 -0.04
N ASP A 142 1.64 -22.69 -0.69
CA ASP A 142 2.17 -22.07 -1.91
C ASP A 142 3.26 -21.02 -1.63
N ILE A 143 3.42 -20.60 -0.38
CA ILE A 143 4.46 -19.64 0.03
C ILE A 143 5.73 -20.45 0.39
N PRO A 144 6.92 -20.11 -0.15
CA PRO A 144 8.17 -20.80 0.18
C PRO A 144 8.46 -20.90 1.69
N LEU A 145 8.17 -19.84 2.48
CA LEU A 145 8.30 -19.87 3.94
C LEU A 145 7.22 -20.68 4.66
N LYS A 146 6.27 -21.31 3.93
CA LYS A 146 5.25 -22.24 4.44
C LYS A 146 4.35 -21.68 5.54
N ARG A 147 4.16 -20.38 5.55
CA ARG A 147 3.24 -19.67 6.46
C ARG A 147 2.71 -18.41 5.80
N LEU A 148 1.56 -17.95 6.26
CA LEU A 148 1.09 -16.59 6.00
C LEU A 148 1.97 -15.60 6.77
N ALA A 149 2.09 -14.38 6.25
CA ALA A 149 2.76 -13.31 6.97
C ALA A 149 1.92 -12.87 8.18
N THR A 150 2.58 -12.41 9.22
CA THR A 150 1.97 -11.68 10.33
C THR A 150 2.00 -10.18 10.05
N VAL A 151 1.27 -9.38 10.83
CA VAL A 151 1.37 -7.91 10.76
C VAL A 151 2.80 -7.45 11.05
N ASP A 152 3.48 -8.07 12.02
CA ASP A 152 4.86 -7.74 12.40
C ASP A 152 5.86 -7.99 11.27
N ASP A 153 5.64 -9.00 10.42
CA ASP A 153 6.47 -9.22 9.23
C ASP A 153 6.44 -8.02 8.27
N GLN A 154 5.35 -7.27 8.24
CA GLN A 154 5.19 -6.08 7.38
C GLN A 154 5.73 -4.82 8.06
N VAL A 155 5.61 -4.72 9.38
CA VAL A 155 6.02 -3.53 10.14
C VAL A 155 7.54 -3.31 10.07
N GLY A 156 8.35 -4.37 10.16
CA GLY A 156 9.80 -4.28 10.09
C GLY A 156 10.33 -3.52 8.86
N PRO A 157 9.99 -3.95 7.64
CA PRO A 157 10.36 -3.24 6.41
C PRO A 157 9.85 -1.79 6.34
N ILE A 158 8.66 -1.49 6.85
CA ILE A 158 8.12 -0.13 6.89
C ILE A 158 8.96 0.75 7.82
N ILE A 159 9.29 0.27 9.03
CA ILE A 159 10.15 0.99 9.98
C ILE A 159 11.55 1.21 9.39
N PHE A 160 12.12 0.18 8.73
CA PHE A 160 13.40 0.33 8.02
C PHE A 160 13.34 1.45 6.99
N LEU A 161 12.28 1.52 6.17
CA LEU A 161 12.11 2.59 5.18
C LEU A 161 11.84 3.97 5.79
N CYS A 162 11.41 4.04 7.04
CA CYS A 162 11.26 5.28 7.80
C CYS A 162 12.54 5.68 8.55
N SER A 163 13.57 4.83 8.58
CA SER A 163 14.81 5.06 9.32
C SER A 163 15.93 5.64 8.46
N GLU A 164 16.99 6.13 9.12
CA GLU A 164 18.22 6.61 8.44
C GLU A 164 18.95 5.49 7.68
N LEU A 165 18.71 4.23 8.02
CA LEU A 165 19.31 3.08 7.33
C LEU A 165 18.89 2.98 5.85
N SER A 166 17.81 3.66 5.49
CA SER A 166 17.26 3.71 4.12
C SER A 166 17.51 5.04 3.40
N ASN A 167 18.44 5.88 3.88
CA ASN A 167 18.67 7.24 3.34
C ASN A 167 18.92 7.27 1.83
N TYR A 168 19.54 6.22 1.26
CA TYR A 168 19.82 6.16 -0.19
C TYR A 168 18.78 5.33 -0.97
N LEU A 169 17.65 5.00 -0.34
CA LEU A 169 16.54 4.29 -0.96
C LEU A 169 15.41 5.27 -1.27
N THR A 170 15.15 5.52 -2.56
CA THR A 170 13.95 6.20 -3.04
C THR A 170 13.49 5.55 -4.34
N GLY A 171 12.17 5.44 -4.54
CA GLY A 171 11.58 4.70 -5.65
C GLY A 171 11.68 3.17 -5.54
N ALA A 172 12.18 2.65 -4.43
CA ALA A 172 12.30 1.23 -4.19
C ALA A 172 10.94 0.56 -3.98
N VAL A 173 10.83 -0.68 -4.46
CA VAL A 173 9.65 -1.54 -4.27
C VAL A 173 10.13 -2.83 -3.62
N ILE A 174 9.81 -3.00 -2.35
CA ILE A 174 10.27 -4.11 -1.51
C ILE A 174 9.18 -5.17 -1.39
N ASP A 175 9.48 -6.36 -1.85
CA ASP A 175 8.59 -7.52 -1.72
C ASP A 175 8.71 -8.12 -0.32
N VAL A 176 7.58 -8.21 0.40
CA VAL A 176 7.48 -8.80 1.73
C VAL A 176 6.47 -9.95 1.67
N ASN A 177 6.88 -11.04 1.02
CA ASN A 177 5.97 -12.06 0.53
C ASN A 177 6.42 -13.51 0.79
N GLY A 178 7.44 -13.72 1.62
CA GLY A 178 7.91 -15.05 1.96
C GLY A 178 8.50 -15.84 0.78
N GLY A 179 8.91 -15.15 -0.30
CA GLY A 179 9.46 -15.74 -1.53
C GLY A 179 8.40 -16.18 -2.55
N GLN A 180 7.17 -15.71 -2.45
CA GLN A 180 6.05 -16.12 -3.32
C GLN A 180 6.21 -15.65 -4.78
N ILE A 181 6.96 -14.58 -5.04
CA ILE A 181 7.36 -14.11 -6.38
C ILE A 181 8.83 -13.69 -6.39
#